data_af3089094721321de873f730e694d772
#
_entry.id   af3089094721321de873f730e694d772
#
_cell.length_a   1.000
_cell.length_b   1.000
_cell.length_c   1.000
_cell.angle_alpha   90.00
_cell.angle_beta   90.00
_cell.angle_gamma   90.00
#
_symmetry.space_group_name_H-M   'P 1'
#
loop_
_entity.id
_entity.type
_entity.pdbx_description
1 polymer ?
#
loop_
_entity_poly.entity_id
_entity_poly.type
_entity_poly.pdbx_seq_one_letter_code
_entity_poly.pdbx_strand_id
1 'polypeptide(L)'
;SSNDYVGEVSLEIRTLMEAAEKGSGKVALDLPLEREGHDEDAKFGVGKPRPTLQLEAAYQSYSALRRQFWREMLRLYDTNESGSIDMDELHTMLMSLGSSLTPTTLAGFFERFGKNPYVDGLTLDEGVRALEEELEKSWAHRCDPETADDTDDAVDVERVIQLRECPWCHMPYLSHANESDVVTHLALCSSQEGRAVDDFMVSNFVTATQARRKWYTNMFKTMSQGVYQIGANSANILVQDRLTGQLVEEKMQVYVRLGIRLLYQGAKSRMEGARARRILRNMTIKQGAKYDQPSSVRAIKPFVMFHNIDEHEMVDALDSFTTFNEFFCRRIDMSLRPLAEPDNSACLVSCADCRLMAFENVDQATKLWIKGRHFSIARLLGSNISHEQFALLIFRLAPQDYHRFHAPVDGVVGPPKWLEGEYYTVNPMAIRSAIDVYGENTRVVIPITTHDFGTVYLVAIGAMMVGSIVMTAQQGQHVQRNDELGYFKFGGSTLVLLVDAARVQWDDDLLVNSDACIETLVRVGMRMGHARTLPDSVGEETRPR
;
A
#
# COMPACT_ATOMS: atom_id res chain seq x y z
N SER A 1 -16.10 -23.66 38.40
CA SER A 1 -15.97 -22.54 39.35
C SER A 1 -17.22 -21.68 39.22
N SER A 2 -18.01 -21.58 40.30
CA SER A 2 -19.13 -20.65 40.38
C SER A 2 -18.56 -19.23 40.40
N ASN A 3 -19.04 -18.36 39.53
CA ASN A 3 -18.77 -16.94 39.63
C ASN A 3 -19.60 -16.40 40.81
N ASP A 4 -18.94 -16.18 41.96
CA ASP A 4 -19.62 -15.61 43.11
C ASP A 4 -19.75 -14.09 42.92
N TYR A 5 -20.97 -13.57 43.03
CA TYR A 5 -21.23 -12.14 43.01
C TYR A 5 -20.67 -11.48 44.26
N VAL A 6 -19.65 -10.62 44.06
CA VAL A 6 -18.97 -9.92 45.17
C VAL A 6 -19.68 -8.63 45.55
N GLY A 7 -20.20 -7.89 44.58
CA GLY A 7 -20.90 -6.61 44.78
C GLY A 7 -20.87 -5.78 43.49
N GLU A 8 -21.54 -4.65 43.52
CA GLU A 8 -21.61 -3.66 42.43
C GLU A 8 -21.31 -2.24 42.95
N VAL A 9 -20.95 -1.37 42.05
CA VAL A 9 -20.81 0.05 42.30
C VAL A 9 -21.30 0.82 41.08
N SER A 10 -22.12 1.83 41.30
CA SER A 10 -22.56 2.75 40.25
C SER A 10 -21.82 4.07 40.37
N LEU A 11 -21.29 4.57 39.27
CA LEU A 11 -20.58 5.83 39.19
C LEU A 11 -21.19 6.70 38.10
N GLU A 12 -21.60 7.91 38.44
CA GLU A 12 -22.09 8.87 37.45
C GLU A 12 -20.92 9.35 36.57
N ILE A 13 -21.07 9.24 35.25
CA ILE A 13 -20.06 9.70 34.27
C ILE A 13 -19.72 11.18 34.46
N ARG A 14 -20.71 12.02 34.86
CA ARG A 14 -20.47 13.44 35.16
C ARG A 14 -19.44 13.66 36.26
N THR A 15 -19.43 12.83 37.29
CA THR A 15 -18.47 12.90 38.38
C THR A 15 -17.04 12.56 37.88
N LEU A 16 -16.93 11.60 36.96
CA LEU A 16 -15.66 11.30 36.30
C LEU A 16 -15.15 12.45 35.42
N MET A 17 -16.05 13.09 34.67
CA MET A 17 -15.71 14.24 33.83
C MET A 17 -15.20 15.42 34.66
N GLU A 18 -15.91 15.79 35.71
CA GLU A 18 -15.54 16.91 36.59
C GLU A 18 -14.22 16.64 37.34
N ALA A 19 -13.98 15.41 37.72
CA ALA A 19 -12.71 15.00 38.36
C ALA A 19 -11.53 15.01 37.36
N ALA A 20 -11.75 14.58 36.12
CA ALA A 20 -10.75 14.59 35.06
C ALA A 20 -10.40 16.01 34.59
N GLU A 21 -11.37 16.92 34.53
CA GLU A 21 -11.17 18.34 34.17
C GLU A 21 -10.31 19.08 35.20
N LYS A 22 -10.39 18.69 36.50
CA LYS A 22 -9.61 19.29 37.59
C LYS A 22 -8.18 18.75 37.71
N GLY A 23 -7.85 17.69 37.01
CA GLY A 23 -6.55 16.98 37.08
C GLY A 23 -5.86 16.79 35.75
N SER A 24 -4.98 15.78 35.68
CA SER A 24 -4.18 15.42 34.49
C SER A 24 -4.96 14.63 33.42
N GLY A 25 -6.30 14.62 33.46
CA GLY A 25 -7.14 13.81 32.57
C GLY A 25 -7.31 12.34 32.99
N LYS A 26 -6.56 11.89 34.01
CA LYS A 26 -6.69 10.56 34.63
C LYS A 26 -7.15 10.69 36.08
N VAL A 27 -8.08 9.83 36.47
CA VAL A 27 -8.65 9.77 37.82
C VAL A 27 -8.52 8.35 38.33
N ALA A 28 -7.87 8.19 39.48
CA ALA A 28 -7.87 6.94 40.23
C ALA A 28 -8.93 7.00 41.33
N LEU A 29 -9.81 6.04 41.37
CA LEU A 29 -10.92 5.95 42.32
C LEU A 29 -10.86 4.62 43.05
N ASP A 30 -11.01 4.67 44.38
CA ASP A 30 -11.27 3.53 45.24
C ASP A 30 -12.74 3.51 45.62
N LEU A 31 -13.51 2.63 45.00
CA LEU A 31 -14.97 2.60 45.14
C LEU A 31 -15.37 1.41 46.00
N PRO A 32 -16.06 1.61 47.14
CA PRO A 32 -16.61 0.52 47.92
C PRO A 32 -17.74 -0.17 47.18
N LEU A 33 -17.69 -1.50 47.11
CA LEU A 33 -18.74 -2.31 46.50
C LEU A 33 -19.97 -2.38 47.39
N GLU A 34 -21.15 -2.30 46.79
CA GLU A 34 -22.44 -2.45 47.43
C GLU A 34 -23.07 -3.81 47.08
N ARG A 35 -23.89 -4.37 47.98
CA ARG A 35 -24.70 -5.56 47.73
C ARG A 35 -26.15 -5.24 47.96
N GLU A 36 -27.04 -5.70 47.06
CA GLU A 36 -28.48 -5.61 47.27
C GLU A 36 -28.93 -6.40 48.51
N GLY A 37 -29.70 -5.79 49.43
CA GLY A 37 -30.31 -6.42 50.61
C GLY A 37 -30.51 -5.43 51.73
N HIS A 38 -31.46 -5.71 52.62
CA HIS A 38 -31.93 -4.77 53.67
C HIS A 38 -31.06 -4.69 54.95
N ASP A 39 -29.99 -5.50 55.09
CA ASP A 39 -29.18 -5.53 56.30
C ASP A 39 -27.69 -5.34 55.95
N GLU A 40 -27.13 -4.17 56.27
CA GLU A 40 -25.74 -3.80 55.87
C GLU A 40 -24.67 -4.72 56.46
N ASP A 41 -24.88 -5.24 57.67
CA ASP A 41 -23.92 -6.11 58.36
C ASP A 41 -23.93 -7.57 57.87
N ALA A 42 -25.06 -8.00 57.28
CA ALA A 42 -25.19 -9.35 56.72
C ALA A 42 -24.57 -9.51 55.32
N LYS A 43 -24.32 -8.40 54.63
CA LYS A 43 -23.86 -8.41 53.23
C LYS A 43 -22.40 -8.82 53.03
N PHE A 44 -21.51 -8.48 53.97
CA PHE A 44 -20.07 -8.74 53.83
C PHE A 44 -19.45 -9.53 54.99
N GLY A 45 -20.26 -9.90 56.01
CA GLY A 45 -19.85 -10.59 57.22
C GLY A 45 -19.37 -9.61 58.33
N VAL A 46 -19.81 -9.88 59.57
CA VAL A 46 -19.54 -9.00 60.72
C VAL A 46 -18.01 -8.83 60.90
N GLY A 47 -17.54 -7.57 60.88
CA GLY A 47 -16.14 -7.21 61.15
C GLY A 47 -15.17 -7.35 59.94
N LYS A 48 -15.65 -7.68 58.75
CA LYS A 48 -14.81 -7.66 57.54
C LYS A 48 -14.85 -6.34 56.82
N PRO A 49 -13.71 -5.79 56.34
CA PRO A 49 -13.71 -4.57 55.54
C PRO A 49 -14.53 -4.77 54.24
N ARG A 50 -15.27 -3.74 53.81
CA ARG A 50 -15.99 -3.75 52.53
C ARG A 50 -14.98 -3.93 51.39
N PRO A 51 -15.23 -4.83 50.43
CA PRO A 51 -14.41 -4.91 49.23
C PRO A 51 -14.45 -3.59 48.47
N THR A 52 -13.33 -3.16 47.95
CA THR A 52 -13.21 -1.95 47.14
C THR A 52 -12.77 -2.31 45.71
N LEU A 53 -13.32 -1.60 44.73
CA LEU A 53 -12.87 -1.65 43.35
C LEU A 53 -11.95 -0.47 43.11
N GLN A 54 -10.68 -0.78 42.73
CA GLN A 54 -9.76 0.25 42.25
C GLN A 54 -9.98 0.45 40.75
N LEU A 55 -10.38 1.64 40.36
CA LEU A 55 -10.64 2.02 38.98
C LEU A 55 -9.75 3.19 38.58
N GLU A 56 -8.97 3.04 37.53
CA GLU A 56 -8.33 4.15 36.84
C GLU A 56 -9.15 4.49 35.60
N ALA A 57 -9.68 5.70 35.56
CA ALA A 57 -10.47 6.18 34.43
C ALA A 57 -9.84 7.41 33.79
N ALA A 58 -9.92 7.51 32.47
CA ALA A 58 -9.52 8.70 31.73
C ALA A 58 -10.73 9.21 30.94
N TYR A 59 -10.97 10.52 30.98
CA TYR A 59 -11.99 11.17 30.15
C TYR A 59 -11.31 12.05 29.11
N GLN A 60 -11.73 11.88 27.88
CA GLN A 60 -11.29 12.71 26.77
C GLN A 60 -12.50 13.07 25.91
N SER A 61 -12.72 14.37 25.65
CA SER A 61 -13.83 14.82 24.80
C SER A 61 -13.61 14.41 23.35
N TYR A 62 -14.68 14.23 22.59
CA TYR A 62 -14.60 13.91 21.16
C TYR A 62 -13.83 14.97 20.36
N SER A 63 -13.97 16.25 20.72
CA SER A 63 -13.19 17.32 20.10
C SER A 63 -11.69 17.20 20.40
N ALA A 64 -11.30 16.80 21.61
CA ALA A 64 -9.90 16.54 21.95
C ALA A 64 -9.34 15.34 21.18
N LEU A 65 -10.13 14.27 21.04
CA LEU A 65 -9.76 13.08 20.23
C LEU A 65 -9.59 13.44 18.75
N ARG A 66 -10.51 14.22 18.16
CA ARG A 66 -10.39 14.68 16.77
C ARG A 66 -9.14 15.54 16.57
N ARG A 67 -8.86 16.48 17.48
CA ARG A 67 -7.64 17.32 17.41
C ARG A 67 -6.37 16.47 17.52
N GLN A 68 -6.36 15.45 18.36
CA GLN A 68 -5.24 14.53 18.45
C GLN A 68 -5.06 13.74 17.14
N PHE A 69 -6.15 13.21 16.59
CA PHE A 69 -6.15 12.52 15.29
C PHE A 69 -5.57 13.40 14.18
N TRP A 70 -6.04 14.65 14.05
CA TRP A 70 -5.51 15.61 13.07
C TRP A 70 -4.04 15.91 13.29
N ARG A 71 -3.62 16.08 14.54
CA ARG A 71 -2.19 16.34 14.86
C ARG A 71 -1.30 15.18 14.43
N GLU A 72 -1.70 13.95 14.69
CA GLU A 72 -0.93 12.77 14.26
C GLU A 72 -0.96 12.62 12.73
N MET A 73 -2.08 12.88 12.08
CA MET A 73 -2.17 12.90 10.61
C MET A 73 -1.23 13.94 10.00
N LEU A 74 -1.26 15.18 10.48
CA LEU A 74 -0.37 16.25 10.01
C LEU A 74 1.10 15.88 10.24
N ARG A 75 1.45 15.33 11.40
CA ARG A 75 2.81 14.85 11.70
C ARG A 75 3.27 13.73 10.76
N LEU A 76 2.36 12.84 10.38
CA LEU A 76 2.66 11.75 9.45
C LEU A 76 3.04 12.28 8.06
N TYR A 77 2.42 13.38 7.65
CA TYR A 77 2.63 14.01 6.35
C TYR A 77 3.66 15.16 6.36
N ASP A 78 4.15 15.59 7.51
CA ASP A 78 5.34 16.44 7.64
C ASP A 78 6.58 15.64 7.25
N THR A 79 6.85 15.58 5.95
CA THR A 79 7.85 14.68 5.36
C THR A 79 9.29 15.16 5.55
N ASN A 80 9.47 16.46 5.80
CA ASN A 80 10.77 17.10 6.01
C ASN A 80 11.10 17.33 7.49
N GLU A 81 10.20 16.90 8.41
CA GLU A 81 10.33 17.05 9.87
C GLU A 81 10.51 18.52 10.30
N SER A 82 9.91 19.44 9.56
CA SER A 82 10.01 20.88 9.84
C SER A 82 9.20 21.30 11.07
N GLY A 83 8.31 20.45 11.58
CA GLY A 83 7.33 20.77 12.62
C GLY A 83 6.17 21.64 12.11
N SER A 84 6.11 21.85 10.79
CA SER A 84 5.05 22.58 10.09
C SER A 84 4.62 21.81 8.85
N ILE A 85 3.41 22.06 8.38
CA ILE A 85 2.87 21.43 7.17
C ILE A 85 2.78 22.46 6.05
N ASP A 86 3.39 22.18 4.92
CA ASP A 86 3.28 23.04 3.74
C ASP A 86 1.99 22.73 2.95
N MET A 87 1.71 23.55 1.93
CA MET A 87 0.52 23.44 1.09
C MET A 87 0.43 22.09 0.37
N ASP A 88 1.54 21.57 -0.10
CA ASP A 88 1.59 20.32 -0.85
C ASP A 88 1.41 19.10 0.09
N GLU A 89 2.01 19.15 1.27
CA GLU A 89 1.87 18.13 2.32
C GLU A 89 0.44 18.08 2.86
N LEU A 90 -0.15 19.25 3.16
CA LEU A 90 -1.55 19.37 3.62
C LEU A 90 -2.52 18.84 2.55
N HIS A 91 -2.36 19.25 1.30
CA HIS A 91 -3.17 18.78 0.19
C HIS A 91 -3.03 17.28 0.02
N THR A 92 -1.81 16.75 0.08
CA THR A 92 -1.53 15.32 -0.02
C THR A 92 -2.23 14.51 1.08
N MET A 93 -2.17 14.98 2.32
CA MET A 93 -2.87 14.38 3.45
C MET A 93 -4.38 14.32 3.22
N LEU A 94 -4.98 15.45 2.88
CA LEU A 94 -6.42 15.56 2.65
C LEU A 94 -6.91 14.71 1.47
N MET A 95 -6.10 14.63 0.42
CA MET A 95 -6.38 13.75 -0.71
C MET A 95 -6.41 12.27 -0.31
N SER A 96 -5.56 11.84 0.64
CA SER A 96 -5.58 10.46 1.15
C SER A 96 -6.89 10.15 1.90
N LEU A 97 -7.51 11.14 2.52
CA LEU A 97 -8.80 11.06 3.20
C LEU A 97 -10.02 11.21 2.26
N GLY A 98 -9.78 11.32 0.96
CA GLY A 98 -10.84 11.50 -0.03
C GLY A 98 -11.41 12.91 -0.10
N SER A 99 -10.71 13.90 0.44
CA SER A 99 -11.08 15.32 0.39
C SER A 99 -11.35 15.81 -1.03
N SER A 100 -12.28 16.74 -1.16
CA SER A 100 -12.58 17.47 -2.39
C SER A 100 -12.32 18.97 -2.27
N LEU A 101 -11.64 19.41 -1.21
CA LEU A 101 -11.27 20.81 -1.03
C LEU A 101 -10.43 21.30 -2.22
N THR A 102 -10.78 22.50 -2.70
CA THR A 102 -10.03 23.12 -3.80
C THR A 102 -8.70 23.71 -3.32
N PRO A 103 -7.74 23.90 -4.22
CA PRO A 103 -6.51 24.63 -3.88
C PRO A 103 -6.77 26.03 -3.32
N THR A 104 -7.85 26.69 -3.74
CA THR A 104 -8.24 28.02 -3.25
C THR A 104 -8.67 27.95 -1.78
N THR A 105 -9.49 26.97 -1.41
CA THR A 105 -9.92 26.75 -0.02
C THR A 105 -8.71 26.40 0.86
N LEU A 106 -7.79 25.58 0.37
CA LEU A 106 -6.56 25.25 1.09
C LEU A 106 -5.64 26.45 1.27
N ALA A 107 -5.51 27.31 0.26
CA ALA A 107 -4.75 28.57 0.39
C ALA A 107 -5.34 29.47 1.48
N GLY A 108 -6.69 29.52 1.57
CA GLY A 108 -7.40 30.24 2.62
C GLY A 108 -7.06 29.76 4.04
N PHE A 109 -6.60 28.51 4.23
CA PHE A 109 -6.14 28.04 5.55
C PHE A 109 -4.88 28.80 5.99
N PHE A 110 -3.95 29.05 5.09
CA PHE A 110 -2.71 29.80 5.35
C PHE A 110 -3.01 31.28 5.57
N GLU A 111 -3.85 31.85 4.71
CA GLU A 111 -4.20 33.28 4.77
C GLU A 111 -4.88 33.66 6.09
N ARG A 112 -5.69 32.76 6.71
CA ARG A 112 -6.29 32.97 8.04
C ARG A 112 -5.26 33.22 9.15
N PHE A 113 -4.03 32.68 8.98
CA PHE A 113 -2.93 32.87 9.92
C PHE A 113 -1.90 33.89 9.43
N GLY A 114 -2.23 34.68 8.38
CA GLY A 114 -1.34 35.67 7.81
C GLY A 114 -0.12 35.09 7.10
N LYS A 115 -0.22 33.85 6.63
CA LYS A 115 0.86 33.11 5.98
C LYS A 115 0.66 33.02 4.47
N ASN A 116 1.78 32.99 3.73
CA ASN A 116 1.75 32.79 2.29
C ASN A 116 1.71 31.28 1.98
N PRO A 117 0.65 30.75 1.31
CA PRO A 117 0.50 29.33 1.05
C PRO A 117 1.60 28.70 0.18
N TYR A 118 2.37 29.52 -0.53
CA TYR A 118 3.43 29.04 -1.44
C TYR A 118 4.84 29.07 -0.84
N VAL A 119 5.00 29.70 0.33
CA VAL A 119 6.32 29.92 0.95
C VAL A 119 6.34 29.44 2.40
N ASP A 120 5.25 29.65 3.14
CA ASP A 120 5.17 29.38 4.57
C ASP A 120 4.53 28.00 4.83
N GLY A 121 4.81 27.43 6.02
CA GLY A 121 4.14 26.26 6.55
C GLY A 121 3.19 26.60 7.71
N LEU A 122 2.07 25.91 7.84
CA LEU A 122 1.22 25.96 9.03
C LEU A 122 1.87 25.12 10.15
N THR A 123 1.95 25.66 11.35
CA THR A 123 2.27 24.83 12.51
C THR A 123 1.21 23.73 12.66
N LEU A 124 1.52 22.62 13.34
CA LEU A 124 0.56 21.53 13.54
C LEU A 124 -0.72 22.03 14.23
N ASP A 125 -0.61 22.97 15.18
CA ASP A 125 -1.78 23.53 15.88
C ASP A 125 -2.63 24.44 14.98
N GLU A 126 -2.03 25.24 14.11
CA GLU A 126 -2.74 26.05 13.11
C GLU A 126 -3.44 25.13 12.09
N GLY A 127 -2.76 24.07 11.62
CA GLY A 127 -3.37 23.08 10.73
C GLY A 127 -4.58 22.37 11.36
N VAL A 128 -4.45 21.93 12.62
CA VAL A 128 -5.57 21.34 13.39
C VAL A 128 -6.73 22.30 13.50
N ARG A 129 -6.47 23.58 13.84
CA ARG A 129 -7.51 24.60 13.95
C ARG A 129 -8.22 24.84 12.61
N ALA A 130 -7.46 24.99 11.53
CA ALA A 130 -8.03 25.20 10.20
C ALA A 130 -8.96 24.05 9.77
N LEU A 131 -8.57 22.80 10.05
CA LEU A 131 -9.35 21.61 9.71
C LEU A 131 -10.63 21.49 10.56
N GLU A 132 -10.56 21.75 11.87
CA GLU A 132 -11.75 21.75 12.74
C GLU A 132 -12.74 22.86 12.34
N GLU A 133 -12.27 24.08 12.07
CA GLU A 133 -13.10 25.18 11.60
C GLU A 133 -13.77 24.87 10.25
N GLU A 134 -13.09 24.17 9.35
CA GLU A 134 -13.66 23.78 8.07
C GLU A 134 -14.73 22.70 8.20
N LEU A 135 -14.55 21.74 9.13
CA LEU A 135 -15.57 20.75 9.46
C LEU A 135 -16.86 21.40 9.98
N GLU A 136 -16.74 22.45 10.79
CA GLU A 136 -17.89 23.18 11.32
C GLU A 136 -18.65 23.94 10.22
N LYS A 137 -17.95 24.55 9.26
CA LYS A 137 -18.58 25.23 8.11
C LYS A 137 -19.35 24.27 7.21
N SER A 138 -18.77 23.13 6.92
CA SER A 138 -19.39 22.10 6.07
C SER A 138 -20.76 21.66 6.60
N TRP A 139 -20.93 21.63 7.93
CA TRP A 139 -22.21 21.34 8.57
C TRP A 139 -23.25 22.45 8.38
N ALA A 140 -22.88 23.72 8.56
CA ALA A 140 -23.76 24.87 8.46
C ALA A 140 -24.38 25.03 7.05
N HIS A 141 -23.59 24.78 6.00
CA HIS A 141 -24.07 24.86 4.61
C HIS A 141 -25.01 23.72 4.19
N ARG A 142 -24.97 22.57 4.85
CA ARG A 142 -25.86 21.43 4.54
C ARG A 142 -27.23 21.50 5.21
N CYS A 143 -27.36 22.33 6.23
CA CYS A 143 -28.60 22.48 6.99
C CYS A 143 -29.53 23.57 6.45
N ASP A 144 -29.19 24.15 5.29
CA ASP A 144 -30.06 25.17 4.67
C ASP A 144 -31.11 24.47 3.76
N PRO A 145 -32.37 24.32 4.22
CA PRO A 145 -33.39 23.57 3.49
C PRO A 145 -33.89 24.26 2.21
N GLU A 146 -33.46 25.50 1.92
CA GLU A 146 -33.90 26.26 0.77
C GLU A 146 -33.09 26.01 -0.52
N THR A 147 -32.00 25.20 -0.47
CA THR A 147 -31.15 24.90 -1.63
C THR A 147 -31.26 23.48 -2.18
N ALA A 148 -32.21 22.69 -1.67
CA ALA A 148 -32.49 21.36 -2.20
C ALA A 148 -33.42 21.47 -3.41
N ASP A 149 -32.88 21.88 -4.57
CA ASP A 149 -33.57 21.79 -5.83
C ASP A 149 -33.19 20.44 -6.50
N ASP A 150 -34.22 19.68 -6.88
CA ASP A 150 -34.19 18.31 -7.45
C ASP A 150 -33.58 18.25 -8.87
N THR A 151 -32.61 19.09 -9.18
CA THR A 151 -31.92 19.03 -10.47
C THR A 151 -30.60 18.27 -10.35
N ASP A 152 -30.39 17.31 -11.22
CA ASP A 152 -29.21 16.42 -11.37
C ASP A 152 -27.85 17.14 -11.56
N ASP A 153 -27.79 18.46 -11.45
CA ASP A 153 -26.60 19.31 -11.37
C ASP A 153 -26.27 19.62 -9.91
N ALA A 154 -25.91 18.59 -9.12
CA ALA A 154 -25.42 18.75 -7.77
C ALA A 154 -24.18 19.66 -7.79
N VAL A 155 -24.32 20.87 -7.27
CA VAL A 155 -23.23 21.77 -6.92
C VAL A 155 -22.20 20.95 -6.14
N ASP A 156 -20.96 20.93 -6.61
CA ASP A 156 -19.87 20.08 -6.09
C ASP A 156 -19.48 20.61 -4.69
N VAL A 157 -20.23 20.18 -3.66
CA VAL A 157 -19.98 20.58 -2.26
C VAL A 157 -18.61 20.08 -1.84
N GLU A 158 -17.71 21.00 -1.53
CA GLU A 158 -16.38 20.68 -1.02
C GLU A 158 -16.47 19.92 0.31
N ARG A 159 -15.66 18.88 0.48
CA ARG A 159 -15.60 18.03 1.67
C ARG A 159 -14.19 17.88 2.18
N VAL A 160 -14.01 18.02 3.49
CA VAL A 160 -12.73 17.78 4.17
C VAL A 160 -12.37 16.30 4.12
N ILE A 161 -13.36 15.42 4.34
CA ILE A 161 -13.16 13.97 4.35
C ILE A 161 -14.32 13.24 3.67
N GLN A 162 -14.00 12.18 2.94
CA GLN A 162 -15.02 11.26 2.42
C GLN A 162 -14.48 9.84 2.33
N LEU A 163 -14.87 9.03 3.28
CA LEU A 163 -14.60 7.60 3.35
C LEU A 163 -15.92 6.83 3.32
N ARG A 164 -15.93 5.63 2.74
CA ARG A 164 -17.10 4.75 2.74
C ARG A 164 -17.12 3.84 3.95
N GLU A 165 -15.97 3.36 4.34
CA GLU A 165 -15.78 2.47 5.46
C GLU A 165 -14.57 2.92 6.30
N CYS A 166 -14.58 2.57 7.56
CA CYS A 166 -13.46 2.84 8.46
C CYS A 166 -12.27 1.93 8.09
N PRO A 167 -11.06 2.49 7.94
CA PRO A 167 -9.86 1.70 7.61
C PRO A 167 -9.44 0.70 8.70
N TRP A 168 -9.89 0.88 9.93
CA TRP A 168 -9.51 0.01 11.05
C TRP A 168 -10.57 -1.02 11.42
N CYS A 169 -11.83 -0.62 11.54
CA CYS A 169 -12.90 -1.52 11.98
C CYS A 169 -13.84 -1.96 10.84
N HIS A 170 -13.61 -1.44 9.60
CA HIS A 170 -14.42 -1.73 8.42
C HIS A 170 -15.92 -1.40 8.59
N MET A 171 -16.26 -0.52 9.53
CA MET A 171 -17.63 -0.01 9.67
C MET A 171 -18.06 0.64 8.35
N PRO A 172 -19.13 0.14 7.69
CA PRO A 172 -19.61 0.66 6.41
C PRO A 172 -20.42 1.95 6.59
N TYR A 173 -20.77 2.59 5.45
CA TYR A 173 -21.67 3.74 5.39
C TYR A 173 -21.18 5.07 5.97
N LEU A 174 -19.86 5.22 6.18
CA LEU A 174 -19.28 6.51 6.60
C LEU A 174 -19.55 7.64 5.60
N SER A 175 -19.81 7.31 4.33
CA SER A 175 -20.13 8.30 3.29
C SER A 175 -21.49 9.03 3.51
N HIS A 176 -22.36 8.45 4.32
CA HIS A 176 -23.67 9.03 4.69
C HIS A 176 -23.64 9.76 6.03
N ALA A 177 -22.55 9.63 6.78
CA ALA A 177 -22.38 10.31 8.07
C ALA A 177 -21.91 11.76 7.85
N ASN A 178 -22.13 12.60 8.86
CA ASN A 178 -21.54 13.91 8.92
C ASN A 178 -20.00 13.81 8.99
N GLU A 179 -19.28 14.74 8.36
CA GLU A 179 -17.81 14.72 8.33
C GLU A 179 -17.18 14.75 9.72
N SER A 180 -17.76 15.52 10.65
CA SER A 180 -17.28 15.54 12.04
C SER A 180 -17.49 14.20 12.75
N ASP A 181 -18.57 13.47 12.43
CA ASP A 181 -18.81 12.13 12.97
C ASP A 181 -17.86 11.11 12.36
N VAL A 182 -17.55 11.23 11.06
CA VAL A 182 -16.53 10.40 10.40
C VAL A 182 -15.18 10.58 11.06
N VAL A 183 -14.74 11.83 11.28
CA VAL A 183 -13.44 12.11 11.93
C VAL A 183 -13.46 11.63 13.39
N THR A 184 -14.57 11.81 14.11
CA THR A 184 -14.73 11.32 15.49
C THR A 184 -14.62 9.79 15.53
N HIS A 185 -15.28 9.10 14.62
CA HIS A 185 -15.18 7.63 14.51
C HIS A 185 -13.73 7.18 14.23
N LEU A 186 -13.04 7.85 13.30
CA LEU A 186 -11.64 7.54 13.00
C LEU A 186 -10.73 7.80 14.21
N ALA A 187 -10.95 8.90 14.92
CA ALA A 187 -10.21 9.24 16.13
C ALA A 187 -10.41 8.19 17.24
N LEU A 188 -11.64 7.71 17.44
CA LEU A 188 -11.95 6.63 18.37
C LEU A 188 -11.27 5.33 17.98
N CYS A 189 -11.34 4.95 16.71
CA CYS A 189 -10.72 3.74 16.22
C CYS A 189 -9.19 3.77 16.36
N SER A 190 -8.55 4.91 16.04
CA SER A 190 -7.09 5.06 16.14
C SER A 190 -6.58 5.15 17.59
N SER A 191 -7.45 5.47 18.55
CA SER A 191 -7.09 5.55 19.98
C SER A 191 -7.12 4.19 20.70
N GLN A 192 -7.64 3.14 20.08
CA GLN A 192 -7.68 1.80 20.67
C GLN A 192 -6.31 1.14 20.66
N GLU A 193 -6.05 0.28 21.65
CA GLU A 193 -4.80 -0.47 21.73
C GLU A 193 -4.52 -1.28 20.45
N GLY A 194 -3.29 -1.18 19.94
CA GLY A 194 -2.86 -1.85 18.70
C GLY A 194 -3.27 -1.14 17.41
N ARG A 195 -3.92 0.02 17.48
CA ARG A 195 -4.29 0.83 16.32
C ARG A 195 -3.63 2.20 16.44
N ALA A 196 -2.88 2.58 15.44
CA ALA A 196 -2.26 3.91 15.38
C ALA A 196 -2.67 4.61 14.08
N VAL A 197 -2.63 5.95 14.07
CA VAL A 197 -2.88 6.75 12.85
C VAL A 197 -1.91 6.34 11.74
N ASP A 198 -0.72 5.90 12.12
CA ASP A 198 0.27 5.37 11.20
C ASP A 198 -0.20 4.13 10.42
N ASP A 199 -1.04 3.28 11.02
CA ASP A 199 -1.59 2.09 10.38
C ASP A 199 -2.59 2.46 9.28
N PHE A 200 -3.07 3.71 9.26
CA PHE A 200 -3.90 4.25 8.20
C PHE A 200 -3.27 4.09 6.81
N MET A 201 -1.94 4.26 6.73
CA MET A 201 -1.21 4.09 5.47
C MET A 201 -1.12 2.62 5.03
N VAL A 202 -1.12 1.68 5.97
CA VAL A 202 -0.89 0.26 5.73
C VAL A 202 -2.20 -0.51 5.53
N SER A 203 -3.22 -0.21 6.33
CA SER A 203 -4.46 -1.00 6.40
C SER A 203 -5.64 -0.40 5.64
N ASN A 204 -5.51 0.78 5.06
CA ASN A 204 -6.63 1.47 4.45
C ASN A 204 -6.88 1.03 3.00
N PHE A 205 -8.00 0.34 2.77
CA PHE A 205 -8.48 -0.02 1.43
C PHE A 205 -9.43 1.03 0.87
N VAL A 206 -9.20 1.36 -0.38
CA VAL A 206 -10.13 2.20 -1.14
C VAL A 206 -11.07 1.31 -1.91
N THR A 207 -12.38 1.43 -1.62
CA THR A 207 -13.39 0.77 -2.47
C THR A 207 -13.41 1.41 -3.86
N ALA A 208 -13.80 0.62 -4.84
CA ALA A 208 -13.89 1.00 -6.25
C ALA A 208 -14.57 2.35 -6.53
N THR A 209 -15.55 2.70 -5.74
CA THR A 209 -16.32 3.95 -5.89
C THR A 209 -15.62 5.18 -5.29
N GLN A 210 -14.72 5.01 -4.32
CA GLN A 210 -13.87 6.10 -3.83
C GLN A 210 -12.78 6.48 -4.83
N ALA A 211 -12.35 5.51 -5.65
CA ALA A 211 -11.44 5.75 -6.76
C ALA A 211 -12.11 6.49 -7.94
N ARG A 212 -13.46 6.62 -7.97
CA ARG A 212 -14.23 7.12 -9.11
C ARG A 212 -14.52 8.60 -9.14
N ARG A 213 -14.04 9.43 -8.23
CA ARG A 213 -14.36 10.85 -8.30
C ARG A 213 -13.90 11.51 -9.61
N LYS A 214 -14.73 12.44 -10.12
CA LYS A 214 -14.73 13.14 -11.43
C LYS A 214 -13.40 13.38 -12.16
N TRP A 215 -12.26 13.50 -11.48
CA TRP A 215 -10.98 13.67 -12.14
C TRP A 215 -10.46 12.39 -12.81
N TYR A 216 -10.87 11.20 -12.31
CA TYR A 216 -10.62 9.90 -12.94
C TYR A 216 -11.39 9.71 -14.24
N THR A 217 -12.67 10.14 -14.26
CA THR A 217 -13.56 9.87 -15.39
C THR A 217 -13.10 10.52 -16.68
N ASN A 218 -12.56 11.73 -16.62
CA ASN A 218 -12.04 12.41 -17.82
C ASN A 218 -10.74 11.77 -18.34
N MET A 219 -9.92 11.19 -17.46
CA MET A 219 -8.67 10.55 -17.83
C MET A 219 -8.89 9.12 -18.35
N PHE A 220 -9.82 8.37 -17.75
CA PHE A 220 -10.21 7.04 -18.23
C PHE A 220 -10.91 7.08 -19.59
N LYS A 221 -11.72 8.09 -19.88
CA LYS A 221 -12.32 8.26 -21.22
C LYS A 221 -11.26 8.44 -22.31
N THR A 222 -10.14 9.05 -22.01
CA THR A 222 -9.02 9.22 -22.94
C THR A 222 -8.14 7.98 -23.05
N MET A 223 -8.08 7.14 -22.00
CA MET A 223 -7.27 5.91 -21.95
C MET A 223 -8.05 4.65 -22.37
N SER A 224 -9.38 4.66 -22.33
CA SER A 224 -10.24 3.49 -22.57
C SER A 224 -10.57 3.21 -24.04
N GLN A 225 -9.88 3.81 -25.01
CA GLN A 225 -9.99 3.41 -26.41
C GLN A 225 -9.29 2.09 -26.75
N GLY A 226 -8.81 1.35 -25.78
CA GLY A 226 -8.27 0.00 -25.91
C GLY A 226 -8.84 -0.93 -24.84
N VAL A 227 -9.80 -1.71 -25.22
CA VAL A 227 -10.23 -3.07 -24.75
C VAL A 227 -10.20 -3.42 -23.23
N TYR A 228 -9.87 -2.53 -22.30
CA TYR A 228 -9.97 -2.84 -20.88
C TYR A 228 -11.24 -2.24 -20.28
N GLN A 229 -12.31 -3.02 -20.24
CA GLN A 229 -13.41 -2.79 -19.31
C GLN A 229 -12.95 -3.30 -17.93
N ILE A 230 -12.33 -2.43 -17.14
CA ILE A 230 -12.44 -2.56 -15.69
C ILE A 230 -13.93 -2.73 -15.43
N GLY A 231 -14.35 -3.82 -14.76
CA GLY A 231 -15.75 -4.14 -14.55
C GLY A 231 -16.52 -2.85 -14.32
N ALA A 232 -17.58 -2.60 -15.08
CA ALA A 232 -18.17 -1.30 -15.41
C ALA A 232 -18.38 -0.35 -14.21
N ASN A 233 -18.05 -0.78 -13.01
CA ASN A 233 -18.28 -0.11 -11.74
C ASN A 233 -17.14 -0.22 -10.72
N SER A 234 -15.95 -0.82 -10.98
CA SER A 234 -14.90 -0.96 -9.97
C SER A 234 -13.51 -0.60 -10.50
N ALA A 235 -12.74 0.15 -9.69
CA ALA A 235 -11.32 0.40 -9.94
C ALA A 235 -10.45 -0.79 -9.48
N ASN A 236 -11.05 -1.95 -9.25
CA ASN A 236 -10.37 -3.15 -8.79
C ASN A 236 -9.66 -3.83 -9.97
N ILE A 237 -8.52 -4.42 -9.67
CA ILE A 237 -7.72 -5.17 -10.63
C ILE A 237 -8.26 -6.59 -10.64
N LEU A 238 -8.54 -7.13 -11.83
CA LEU A 238 -8.93 -8.53 -11.99
C LEU A 238 -7.68 -9.38 -12.10
N VAL A 239 -7.62 -10.42 -11.27
CA VAL A 239 -6.52 -11.37 -11.19
C VAL A 239 -7.08 -12.77 -11.30
N GLN A 240 -6.55 -13.61 -12.18
CA GLN A 240 -6.90 -15.02 -12.21
C GLN A 240 -5.90 -15.84 -11.41
N ASP A 241 -6.38 -16.58 -10.44
CA ASP A 241 -5.56 -17.57 -9.75
C ASP A 241 -5.27 -18.75 -10.69
N ARG A 242 -4.00 -18.98 -11.00
CA ARG A 242 -3.56 -20.02 -11.94
C ARG A 242 -3.87 -21.43 -11.44
N LEU A 243 -3.87 -21.65 -10.12
CA LEU A 243 -4.15 -22.98 -9.54
C LEU A 243 -5.63 -23.33 -9.59
N THR A 244 -6.49 -22.37 -9.26
CA THR A 244 -7.93 -22.59 -9.14
C THR A 244 -8.72 -22.18 -10.39
N GLY A 245 -8.11 -21.37 -11.26
CA GLY A 245 -8.78 -20.74 -12.41
C GLY A 245 -9.79 -19.65 -12.04
N GLN A 246 -9.95 -19.33 -10.75
CA GLN A 246 -10.92 -18.35 -10.26
C GLN A 246 -10.44 -16.92 -10.51
N LEU A 247 -11.38 -16.04 -10.89
CA LEU A 247 -11.13 -14.61 -10.98
C LEU A 247 -11.33 -13.97 -9.60
N VAL A 248 -10.29 -13.31 -9.11
CA VAL A 248 -10.27 -12.59 -7.83
C VAL A 248 -10.15 -11.10 -8.11
N GLU A 249 -10.89 -10.30 -7.38
CA GLU A 249 -10.85 -8.85 -7.46
C GLU A 249 -9.93 -8.28 -6.37
N GLU A 250 -8.84 -7.62 -6.77
CA GLU A 250 -7.88 -7.02 -5.84
C GLU A 250 -8.29 -5.60 -5.48
N LYS A 251 -8.37 -5.30 -4.18
CA LYS A 251 -8.70 -3.97 -3.66
C LYS A 251 -7.46 -3.06 -3.67
N MET A 252 -7.65 -1.79 -4.06
CA MET A 252 -6.56 -0.81 -4.12
C MET A 252 -6.32 -0.16 -2.75
N GLN A 253 -5.08 -0.14 -2.29
CA GLN A 253 -4.67 0.50 -1.04
C GLN A 253 -4.58 2.03 -1.16
N VAL A 254 -4.75 2.75 -0.03
CA VAL A 254 -4.80 4.22 -0.01
C VAL A 254 -3.51 4.87 -0.47
N TYR A 255 -2.35 4.38 -0.04
CA TYR A 255 -1.06 4.94 -0.47
C TYR A 255 -0.82 4.79 -1.98
N VAL A 256 -1.34 3.71 -2.59
CA VAL A 256 -1.30 3.53 -4.04
C VAL A 256 -2.12 4.62 -4.72
N ARG A 257 -3.33 4.90 -4.21
CA ARG A 257 -4.17 6.00 -4.70
C ARG A 257 -3.48 7.35 -4.56
N LEU A 258 -2.85 7.59 -3.41
CA LEU A 258 -2.08 8.80 -3.15
C LEU A 258 -0.94 8.97 -4.17
N GLY A 259 -0.15 7.91 -4.37
CA GLY A 259 0.93 7.90 -5.36
C GLY A 259 0.44 8.22 -6.77
N ILE A 260 -0.68 7.62 -7.19
CA ILE A 260 -1.30 7.90 -8.49
C ILE A 260 -1.71 9.37 -8.59
N ARG A 261 -2.37 9.93 -7.57
CA ARG A 261 -2.81 11.33 -7.58
C ARG A 261 -1.64 12.31 -7.65
N LEU A 262 -0.59 12.10 -6.86
CA LEU A 262 0.61 12.93 -6.90
C LEU A 262 1.30 12.90 -8.26
N LEU A 263 1.34 11.73 -8.90
CA LEU A 263 1.86 11.59 -10.27
C LEU A 263 1.10 12.45 -11.28
N TYR A 264 -0.23 12.50 -11.17
CA TYR A 264 -1.05 13.21 -12.14
C TYR A 264 -1.12 14.71 -11.89
N GLN A 265 -1.07 15.16 -10.66
CA GLN A 265 -0.96 16.58 -10.35
C GLN A 265 0.36 17.15 -10.85
N GLY A 266 1.45 16.41 -10.67
CA GLY A 266 2.76 16.81 -11.17
C GLY A 266 2.89 16.87 -12.69
N ALA A 267 1.94 16.29 -13.44
CA ALA A 267 1.93 16.37 -14.91
C ALA A 267 1.48 17.74 -15.46
N LYS A 268 0.86 18.60 -14.65
CA LYS A 268 0.38 19.92 -15.09
C LYS A 268 1.50 20.97 -15.18
N SER A 269 2.52 20.89 -14.34
CA SER A 269 3.70 21.75 -14.43
C SER A 269 4.98 21.01 -14.04
N ARG A 270 6.16 21.42 -14.60
CA ARG A 270 7.45 20.81 -14.23
C ARG A 270 7.80 21.02 -12.75
N MET A 271 7.37 22.13 -12.17
CA MET A 271 7.64 22.48 -10.77
C MET A 271 6.78 21.65 -9.81
N GLU A 272 5.48 21.49 -10.11
CA GLU A 272 4.57 20.64 -9.34
C GLU A 272 5.02 19.16 -9.39
N GLY A 273 5.49 18.70 -10.54
CA GLY A 273 6.05 17.36 -10.70
C GLY A 273 7.31 17.11 -9.85
N ALA A 274 8.19 18.10 -9.74
CA ALA A 274 9.39 17.99 -8.90
C ALA A 274 9.05 17.95 -7.41
N ARG A 275 8.06 18.75 -6.97
CA ARG A 275 7.57 18.75 -5.58
C ARG A 275 6.91 17.42 -5.23
N ALA A 276 6.00 16.93 -6.07
CA ALA A 276 5.34 15.64 -5.86
C ALA A 276 6.36 14.48 -5.75
N ARG A 277 7.37 14.44 -6.61
CA ARG A 277 8.47 13.46 -6.54
C ARG A 277 9.23 13.55 -5.21
N ARG A 278 9.55 14.77 -4.76
CA ARG A 278 10.23 14.99 -3.47
C ARG A 278 9.41 14.49 -2.29
N ILE A 279 8.10 14.78 -2.27
CA ILE A 279 7.18 14.30 -1.23
C ILE A 279 7.15 12.77 -1.22
N LEU A 280 6.93 12.13 -2.37
CA LEU A 280 6.92 10.66 -2.49
C LEU A 280 8.22 10.03 -2.00
N ARG A 281 9.37 10.60 -2.38
CA ARG A 281 10.69 10.14 -1.95
C ARG A 281 10.86 10.26 -0.44
N ASN A 282 10.53 11.42 0.14
CA ASN A 282 10.65 11.65 1.59
C ASN A 282 9.71 10.73 2.38
N MET A 283 8.45 10.58 1.95
CA MET A 283 7.51 9.64 2.57
C MET A 283 8.03 8.21 2.52
N THR A 284 8.58 7.77 1.39
CA THR A 284 9.15 6.43 1.23
C THR A 284 10.30 6.18 2.20
N ILE A 285 11.25 7.13 2.30
CA ILE A 285 12.40 7.04 3.19
C ILE A 285 11.95 7.04 4.67
N LYS A 286 11.06 7.98 5.04
CA LYS A 286 10.53 8.11 6.41
C LYS A 286 9.79 6.86 6.85
N GLN A 287 8.92 6.34 6.01
CA GLN A 287 8.14 5.13 6.32
C GLN A 287 9.03 3.88 6.38
N GLY A 288 10.00 3.75 5.46
CA GLY A 288 10.98 2.66 5.49
C GLY A 288 11.77 2.63 6.79
N ALA A 289 12.30 3.78 7.22
CA ALA A 289 13.02 3.92 8.49
C ALA A 289 12.14 3.56 9.71
N LYS A 290 10.85 3.88 9.67
CA LYS A 290 9.89 3.54 10.72
C LYS A 290 9.67 2.04 10.84
N TYR A 291 9.56 1.33 9.71
CA TYR A 291 9.36 -0.12 9.71
C TYR A 291 10.62 -0.92 10.07
N ASP A 292 11.79 -0.30 10.09
CA ASP A 292 13.02 -0.86 10.64
C ASP A 292 13.14 -0.69 12.18
N GLN A 293 12.20 0.02 12.83
CA GLN A 293 12.22 0.22 14.29
C GLN A 293 11.47 -0.90 15.03
N PRO A 294 11.91 -1.30 16.23
CA PRO A 294 11.23 -2.33 17.04
C PRO A 294 9.76 -2.01 17.35
N SER A 295 9.40 -0.72 17.45
CA SER A 295 8.01 -0.30 17.67
C SER A 295 7.06 -0.73 16.56
N SER A 296 7.56 -1.06 15.37
CA SER A 296 6.77 -1.48 14.22
C SER A 296 6.22 -2.92 14.34
N VAL A 297 6.71 -3.73 15.27
CA VAL A 297 6.21 -5.10 15.53
C VAL A 297 4.69 -5.12 15.76
N ARG A 298 4.15 -4.11 16.43
CA ARG A 298 2.71 -3.99 16.70
C ARG A 298 1.84 -3.95 15.43
N ALA A 299 2.40 -3.58 14.27
CA ALA A 299 1.69 -3.55 13.00
C ALA A 299 1.59 -4.93 12.34
N ILE A 300 2.36 -5.95 12.79
CA ILE A 300 2.42 -7.26 12.15
C ILE A 300 1.08 -8.00 12.26
N LYS A 301 0.55 -8.19 13.49
CA LYS A 301 -0.70 -8.94 13.70
C LYS A 301 -1.91 -8.34 12.96
N PRO A 302 -2.16 -7.01 13.02
CA PRO A 302 -3.20 -6.38 12.21
C PRO A 302 -3.03 -6.61 10.72
N PHE A 303 -1.80 -6.54 10.21
CA PHE A 303 -1.50 -6.76 8.80
C PHE A 303 -1.76 -8.21 8.37
N VAL A 304 -1.35 -9.20 9.18
CA VAL A 304 -1.60 -10.64 8.94
C VAL A 304 -3.10 -10.91 8.89
N MET A 305 -3.84 -10.43 9.88
CA MET A 305 -5.30 -10.62 9.96
C MET A 305 -6.02 -9.96 8.78
N PHE A 306 -5.62 -8.74 8.44
CA PHE A 306 -6.25 -7.96 7.39
C PHE A 306 -6.06 -8.58 5.99
N HIS A 307 -4.86 -9.05 5.69
CA HIS A 307 -4.52 -9.67 4.42
C HIS A 307 -4.79 -11.17 4.38
N ASN A 308 -5.25 -11.75 5.49
CA ASN A 308 -5.46 -13.19 5.64
C ASN A 308 -4.21 -14.00 5.25
N ILE A 309 -3.05 -13.59 5.77
CA ILE A 309 -1.77 -14.26 5.47
C ILE A 309 -1.72 -15.58 6.23
N ASP A 310 -1.39 -16.66 5.55
CA ASP A 310 -1.24 -17.98 6.17
C ASP A 310 0.08 -18.05 6.96
N GLU A 311 -0.04 -18.13 8.28
CA GLU A 311 1.12 -18.24 9.18
C GLU A 311 1.85 -19.58 9.05
N HIS A 312 1.17 -20.63 8.57
CA HIS A 312 1.76 -21.97 8.38
C HIS A 312 2.76 -22.03 7.22
N GLU A 313 2.70 -21.07 6.30
CA GLU A 313 3.71 -20.96 5.24
C GLU A 313 5.06 -20.38 5.74
N MET A 314 5.09 -19.75 6.93
CA MET A 314 6.27 -19.08 7.45
C MET A 314 7.26 -20.07 8.10
N VAL A 315 8.55 -19.87 7.85
CA VAL A 315 9.62 -20.62 8.54
C VAL A 315 9.76 -20.14 9.97
N ASP A 316 9.68 -18.83 10.17
CA ASP A 316 9.89 -18.19 11.46
C ASP A 316 8.52 -17.91 12.11
N ALA A 317 8.41 -18.14 13.44
CA ALA A 317 7.18 -17.86 14.18
C ALA A 317 6.84 -16.37 14.16
N LEU A 318 5.56 -16.01 14.09
CA LEU A 318 5.10 -14.62 14.00
C LEU A 318 5.65 -13.72 15.12
N ASP A 319 5.74 -14.25 16.34
CA ASP A 319 6.24 -13.51 17.51
C ASP A 319 7.80 -13.41 17.56
N SER A 320 8.52 -14.04 16.64
CA SER A 320 9.99 -13.97 16.56
C SER A 320 10.51 -12.74 15.84
N PHE A 321 9.67 -12.07 15.05
CA PHE A 321 10.07 -10.89 14.30
C PHE A 321 10.26 -9.68 15.22
N THR A 322 11.36 -8.96 15.05
CA THR A 322 11.73 -7.79 15.86
C THR A 322 11.31 -6.47 15.23
N THR A 323 11.01 -6.47 13.92
CA THR A 323 10.52 -5.32 13.16
C THR A 323 9.49 -5.74 12.11
N PHE A 324 8.71 -4.78 11.63
CA PHE A 324 7.77 -5.04 10.53
C PHE A 324 8.50 -5.43 9.23
N ASN A 325 9.67 -4.82 8.96
CA ASN A 325 10.44 -5.15 7.76
C ASN A 325 11.00 -6.58 7.79
N GLU A 326 11.39 -7.11 8.96
CA GLU A 326 11.78 -8.53 9.08
C GLU A 326 10.61 -9.46 8.72
N PHE A 327 9.42 -9.16 9.24
CA PHE A 327 8.20 -9.90 8.89
C PHE A 327 7.86 -9.75 7.40
N PHE A 328 7.99 -8.55 6.83
CA PHE A 328 7.64 -8.30 5.43
C PHE A 328 8.52 -9.10 4.47
N CYS A 329 9.82 -9.19 4.73
CA CYS A 329 10.77 -10.03 4.00
C CYS A 329 10.95 -11.42 4.64
N ARG A 330 9.91 -11.94 5.31
CA ARG A 330 9.89 -13.26 5.96
C ARG A 330 10.33 -14.37 5.02
N ARG A 331 10.83 -15.44 5.57
CA ARG A 331 11.08 -16.69 4.85
C ARG A 331 9.83 -17.56 4.88
N ILE A 332 9.59 -18.27 3.80
CA ILE A 332 8.53 -19.28 3.70
C ILE A 332 9.13 -20.66 3.56
N ASP A 333 8.36 -21.68 3.90
CA ASP A 333 8.75 -23.07 3.67
C ASP A 333 8.72 -23.36 2.16
N MET A 334 9.91 -23.50 1.57
CA MET A 334 10.06 -23.75 0.13
C MET A 334 9.52 -25.12 -0.31
N SER A 335 9.23 -26.05 0.62
CA SER A 335 8.51 -27.27 0.28
C SER A 335 7.09 -27.01 -0.22
N LEU A 336 6.49 -25.87 0.15
CA LEU A 336 5.19 -25.39 -0.32
C LEU A 336 5.27 -24.66 -1.68
N ARG A 337 6.47 -24.51 -2.22
CA ARG A 337 6.75 -23.94 -3.54
C ARG A 337 7.53 -24.95 -4.40
N PRO A 338 6.90 -26.09 -4.76
CA PRO A 338 7.59 -27.13 -5.50
C PRO A 338 8.06 -26.61 -6.85
N LEU A 339 9.30 -26.96 -7.19
CA LEU A 339 9.89 -26.62 -8.48
C LEU A 339 9.21 -27.41 -9.59
N ALA A 340 8.69 -26.73 -10.59
CA ALA A 340 8.17 -27.38 -11.79
C ALA A 340 9.33 -28.00 -12.60
N GLU A 341 9.14 -29.22 -13.04
CA GLU A 341 10.08 -29.97 -13.89
C GLU A 341 11.54 -29.89 -13.36
N PRO A 342 11.82 -30.43 -12.15
CA PRO A 342 13.11 -30.23 -11.48
C PRO A 342 14.30 -30.74 -12.31
N ASP A 343 14.11 -31.78 -13.11
CA ASP A 343 15.15 -32.39 -13.92
C ASP A 343 15.33 -31.74 -15.33
N ASN A 344 14.51 -30.73 -15.65
CA ASN A 344 14.51 -30.08 -16.97
C ASN A 344 15.02 -28.64 -16.89
N SER A 345 16.32 -28.41 -17.16
CA SER A 345 16.95 -27.07 -17.16
C SER A 345 16.34 -26.10 -18.19
N ALA A 346 15.71 -26.65 -19.25
CA ALA A 346 15.02 -25.86 -20.27
C ALA A 346 13.65 -25.29 -19.79
N CYS A 347 13.20 -25.65 -18.57
CA CYS A 347 12.02 -25.09 -17.95
C CYS A 347 12.38 -23.78 -17.24
N LEU A 348 11.67 -22.69 -17.55
CA LEU A 348 11.75 -21.40 -16.86
C LEU A 348 10.60 -21.29 -15.85
N VAL A 349 10.91 -20.84 -14.62
CA VAL A 349 9.96 -20.80 -13.52
C VAL A 349 9.73 -19.40 -12.99
N SER A 350 8.62 -19.22 -12.24
CA SER A 350 8.32 -17.96 -11.55
C SER A 350 9.37 -17.64 -10.50
N CYS A 351 9.88 -16.42 -10.54
CA CYS A 351 10.86 -15.91 -9.57
C CYS A 351 10.22 -15.32 -8.31
N ALA A 352 8.89 -15.19 -8.22
CA ALA A 352 8.20 -14.60 -7.10
C ALA A 352 6.75 -15.11 -6.96
N ASP A 353 6.18 -14.97 -5.76
CA ASP A 353 4.73 -15.00 -5.56
C ASP A 353 4.17 -13.65 -5.98
N CYS A 354 3.35 -13.59 -7.02
CA CYS A 354 3.00 -12.32 -7.62
C CYS A 354 1.79 -12.38 -8.56
N ARG A 355 1.42 -11.22 -9.10
CA ARG A 355 0.54 -11.08 -10.26
C ARG A 355 1.40 -10.88 -11.51
N LEU A 356 1.24 -11.78 -12.45
CA LEU A 356 2.06 -11.89 -13.63
C LEU A 356 1.36 -11.39 -14.89
N MET A 357 2.12 -10.72 -15.74
CA MET A 357 1.80 -10.46 -17.15
C MET A 357 2.91 -10.99 -18.04
N ALA A 358 2.57 -11.70 -19.11
CA ALA A 358 3.50 -12.30 -20.06
C ALA A 358 3.34 -11.71 -21.46
N PHE A 359 4.45 -11.40 -22.12
CA PHE A 359 4.45 -10.82 -23.46
C PHE A 359 5.54 -11.46 -24.31
N GLU A 360 5.19 -11.82 -25.54
CA GLU A 360 6.16 -12.42 -26.49
C GLU A 360 7.19 -11.42 -27.01
N ASN A 361 6.86 -10.11 -26.95
CA ASN A 361 7.76 -9.03 -27.36
C ASN A 361 7.41 -7.71 -26.63
N VAL A 362 8.33 -6.76 -26.68
CA VAL A 362 8.21 -5.46 -26.01
C VAL A 362 7.10 -4.61 -26.62
N ASP A 363 6.86 -4.72 -27.92
CA ASP A 363 5.79 -3.96 -28.61
C ASP A 363 4.40 -4.35 -28.10
N GLN A 364 4.17 -5.65 -27.88
CA GLN A 364 2.93 -6.14 -27.28
C GLN A 364 2.77 -5.60 -25.85
N ALA A 365 3.82 -5.66 -25.05
CA ALA A 365 3.80 -5.11 -23.68
C ALA A 365 3.49 -3.62 -23.65
N THR A 366 4.05 -2.82 -24.56
CA THR A 366 3.79 -1.37 -24.63
C THR A 366 2.41 -1.06 -25.20
N LYS A 367 1.88 -1.88 -26.09
CA LYS A 367 0.51 -1.73 -26.59
C LYS A 367 -0.55 -2.04 -25.54
N LEU A 368 -0.36 -3.10 -24.75
CA LEU A 368 -1.35 -3.63 -23.83
C LEU A 368 -1.20 -3.09 -22.40
N TRP A 369 0.02 -2.99 -21.90
CA TRP A 369 0.27 -2.79 -20.47
C TRP A 369 1.09 -1.54 -20.13
N ILE A 370 2.31 -1.39 -20.66
CA ILE A 370 3.22 -0.30 -20.34
C ILE A 370 2.93 0.91 -21.23
N LYS A 371 2.26 1.92 -20.70
CA LYS A 371 1.88 3.12 -21.47
C LYS A 371 2.83 4.32 -21.30
N GLY A 372 3.92 4.15 -20.55
CA GLY A 372 4.95 5.19 -20.37
C GLY A 372 5.51 5.67 -21.71
N ARG A 373 5.43 6.98 -21.97
CA ARG A 373 5.80 7.59 -23.29
C ARG A 373 7.25 7.36 -23.70
N HIS A 374 8.12 7.09 -22.74
CA HIS A 374 9.56 6.94 -22.95
C HIS A 374 10.10 5.58 -22.51
N PHE A 375 9.21 4.59 -22.28
CA PHE A 375 9.65 3.26 -21.92
C PHE A 375 10.49 2.66 -23.05
N SER A 376 11.63 2.13 -22.70
CA SER A 376 12.49 1.32 -23.59
C SER A 376 13.34 0.36 -22.77
N ILE A 377 13.72 -0.77 -23.38
CA ILE A 377 14.63 -1.73 -22.74
C ILE A 377 15.99 -1.08 -22.44
N ALA A 378 16.46 -0.21 -23.30
CA ALA A 378 17.71 0.54 -23.08
C ALA A 378 17.64 1.39 -21.80
N ARG A 379 16.50 2.06 -21.53
CA ARG A 379 16.30 2.79 -20.28
C ARG A 379 16.16 1.85 -19.10
N LEU A 380 15.35 0.79 -19.23
CA LEU A 380 15.14 -0.19 -18.18
C LEU A 380 16.46 -0.82 -17.71
N LEU A 381 17.33 -1.23 -18.65
CA LEU A 381 18.64 -1.83 -18.36
C LEU A 381 19.75 -0.78 -18.13
N GLY A 382 19.48 0.49 -18.44
CA GLY A 382 20.50 1.56 -18.38
C GLY A 382 21.66 1.27 -19.35
N SER A 383 21.42 0.64 -20.49
CA SER A 383 22.43 0.23 -21.48
C SER A 383 21.84 0.24 -22.89
N ASN A 384 22.70 0.50 -23.91
CA ASN A 384 22.27 0.54 -25.31
C ASN A 384 22.10 -0.86 -25.90
N ILE A 385 21.13 -1.62 -25.39
CA ILE A 385 20.75 -2.93 -25.93
C ILE A 385 19.48 -2.76 -26.78
N SER A 386 19.43 -3.38 -27.96
CA SER A 386 18.26 -3.36 -28.85
C SER A 386 17.07 -4.02 -28.16
N HIS A 387 15.87 -3.41 -28.26
CA HIS A 387 14.64 -3.90 -27.63
C HIS A 387 13.91 -4.98 -28.45
N GLU A 388 14.24 -5.13 -29.75
CA GLU A 388 13.52 -6.04 -30.65
C GLU A 388 13.74 -7.52 -30.35
N GLN A 389 14.66 -7.85 -29.44
CA GLN A 389 15.10 -9.21 -29.16
C GLN A 389 14.47 -9.84 -27.91
N PHE A 390 13.65 -9.11 -27.14
CA PHE A 390 13.20 -9.60 -25.83
C PHE A 390 11.70 -9.92 -25.78
N ALA A 391 11.41 -11.12 -25.26
CA ALA A 391 10.17 -11.47 -24.60
C ALA A 391 10.29 -11.09 -23.11
N LEU A 392 9.16 -10.75 -22.45
CA LEU A 392 9.21 -10.29 -21.09
C LEU A 392 8.06 -10.82 -20.22
N LEU A 393 8.38 -11.03 -18.94
CA LEU A 393 7.43 -11.26 -17.86
C LEU A 393 7.50 -10.09 -16.88
N ILE A 394 6.34 -9.63 -16.40
CA ILE A 394 6.21 -8.59 -15.39
C ILE A 394 5.55 -9.22 -14.17
N PHE A 395 6.25 -9.21 -13.03
CA PHE A 395 5.82 -9.79 -11.76
C PHE A 395 5.54 -8.65 -10.79
N ARG A 396 4.29 -8.35 -10.53
CA ARG A 396 3.87 -7.33 -9.56
C ARG A 396 3.58 -7.99 -8.21
N LEU A 397 4.39 -7.68 -7.22
CA LEU A 397 4.20 -8.17 -5.86
C LEU A 397 3.25 -7.22 -5.12
N ALA A 398 2.13 -7.74 -4.63
CA ALA A 398 1.24 -7.00 -3.76
C ALA A 398 1.75 -7.08 -2.31
N PRO A 399 1.43 -6.13 -1.42
CA PRO A 399 2.00 -6.07 -0.07
C PRO A 399 1.85 -7.33 0.78
N GLN A 400 0.80 -8.11 0.54
CA GLN A 400 0.57 -9.38 1.24
C GLN A 400 1.44 -10.54 0.75
N ASP A 401 2.00 -10.42 -0.45
CA ASP A 401 2.76 -11.50 -1.05
C ASP A 401 4.08 -11.78 -0.30
N TYR A 402 4.70 -12.85 -0.65
CA TYR A 402 6.08 -13.16 -0.28
C TYR A 402 7.04 -12.24 -1.05
N HIS A 403 7.91 -11.51 -0.35
CA HIS A 403 8.72 -10.45 -0.95
C HIS A 403 10.20 -10.80 -1.15
N ARG A 404 10.57 -12.09 -1.09
CA ARG A 404 11.85 -12.58 -1.62
C ARG A 404 11.67 -12.96 -3.06
N PHE A 405 12.74 -12.85 -3.86
CA PHE A 405 12.74 -13.24 -5.26
C PHE A 405 13.88 -14.22 -5.54
N HIS A 406 13.62 -15.11 -6.48
CA HIS A 406 14.38 -16.33 -6.71
C HIS A 406 14.87 -16.43 -8.16
N ALA A 407 15.84 -17.30 -8.40
CA ALA A 407 16.35 -17.57 -9.74
C ALA A 407 15.26 -18.25 -10.59
N PRO A 408 14.90 -17.67 -11.76
CA PRO A 408 13.92 -18.26 -12.66
C PRO A 408 14.52 -19.36 -13.55
N VAL A 409 15.84 -19.44 -13.61
CA VAL A 409 16.63 -20.33 -14.49
C VAL A 409 17.90 -20.79 -13.77
N ASP A 410 18.47 -21.93 -14.20
CA ASP A 410 19.77 -22.37 -13.76
C ASP A 410 20.86 -21.57 -14.51
N GLY A 411 21.85 -21.04 -13.78
CA GLY A 411 22.88 -20.22 -14.44
C GLY A 411 23.90 -19.60 -13.49
N VAL A 412 24.65 -18.63 -14.01
CA VAL A 412 25.66 -17.89 -13.27
C VAL A 412 25.23 -16.42 -13.16
N VAL A 413 25.19 -15.91 -11.95
CA VAL A 413 24.85 -14.50 -11.67
C VAL A 413 25.99 -13.60 -12.15
N GLY A 414 25.69 -12.71 -13.08
CA GLY A 414 26.64 -11.69 -13.54
C GLY A 414 26.70 -10.47 -12.61
N PRO A 415 27.44 -9.42 -12.96
CA PRO A 415 27.59 -8.22 -12.15
C PRO A 415 26.26 -7.46 -12.05
N PRO A 416 25.65 -7.32 -10.84
CA PRO A 416 24.43 -6.55 -10.66
C PRO A 416 24.69 -5.06 -10.95
N LYS A 417 23.80 -4.44 -11.71
CA LYS A 417 23.88 -3.01 -12.03
C LYS A 417 22.79 -2.23 -11.29
N TRP A 418 23.21 -1.36 -10.38
CA TRP A 418 22.33 -0.47 -9.64
C TRP A 418 22.04 0.81 -10.42
N LEU A 419 20.77 1.18 -10.53
CA LEU A 419 20.30 2.36 -11.20
C LEU A 419 19.43 3.16 -10.22
N GLU A 420 19.94 4.30 -9.77
CA GLU A 420 19.20 5.22 -8.92
C GLU A 420 18.04 5.87 -9.68
N GLY A 421 16.97 6.17 -8.98
CA GLY A 421 15.78 6.75 -9.59
C GLY A 421 14.74 7.23 -8.59
N GLU A 422 13.51 7.32 -9.06
CA GLU A 422 12.34 7.77 -8.31
C GLU A 422 11.65 6.60 -7.59
N TYR A 423 10.56 6.91 -6.87
CA TYR A 423 9.75 5.95 -6.13
C TYR A 423 8.26 6.07 -6.53
N TYR A 424 7.97 5.95 -7.82
CA TYR A 424 6.59 5.91 -8.29
C TYR A 424 5.93 4.59 -7.92
N THR A 425 4.61 4.62 -7.71
CA THR A 425 3.85 3.37 -7.49
C THR A 425 3.87 2.50 -8.74
N VAL A 426 4.06 1.20 -8.54
CA VAL A 426 3.99 0.17 -9.62
C VAL A 426 2.59 -0.41 -9.82
N ASN A 427 1.57 0.24 -9.28
CA ASN A 427 0.18 -0.16 -9.53
C ASN A 427 -0.14 -0.07 -11.04
N PRO A 428 -0.92 -1.01 -11.60
CA PRO A 428 -1.29 -1.01 -13.02
C PRO A 428 -1.82 0.33 -13.54
N MET A 429 -2.53 1.10 -12.71
CA MET A 429 -3.01 2.43 -13.10
C MET A 429 -1.88 3.43 -13.36
N ALA A 430 -0.81 3.37 -12.57
CA ALA A 430 0.37 4.22 -12.76
C ALA A 430 1.19 3.76 -13.97
N ILE A 431 1.40 2.46 -14.13
CA ILE A 431 2.12 1.86 -15.27
C ILE A 431 1.43 2.19 -16.59
N ARG A 432 0.09 2.27 -16.58
CA ARG A 432 -0.73 2.66 -17.74
C ARG A 432 -0.81 4.19 -17.93
N SER A 433 -0.10 4.96 -17.13
CA SER A 433 0.02 6.41 -17.31
C SER A 433 1.08 6.77 -18.34
N ALA A 434 1.21 8.08 -18.63
CA ALA A 434 2.24 8.58 -19.53
C ALA A 434 3.67 8.56 -18.92
N ILE A 435 3.82 8.18 -17.63
CA ILE A 435 5.10 8.16 -16.92
C ILE A 435 5.75 6.78 -17.12
N ASP A 436 7.04 6.79 -17.40
CA ASP A 436 7.85 5.57 -17.49
C ASP A 436 8.28 5.11 -16.09
N VAL A 437 7.31 4.49 -15.36
CA VAL A 437 7.52 4.03 -13.99
C VAL A 437 8.69 3.05 -13.89
N TYR A 438 8.81 2.13 -14.84
CA TYR A 438 9.86 1.09 -14.81
C TYR A 438 11.24 1.63 -15.15
N GLY A 439 11.32 2.56 -16.08
CA GLY A 439 12.59 3.17 -16.48
C GLY A 439 13.06 4.32 -15.57
N GLU A 440 12.18 4.88 -14.73
CA GLU A 440 12.50 5.98 -13.83
C GLU A 440 12.69 5.58 -12.37
N ASN A 441 12.08 4.46 -11.90
CA ASN A 441 12.24 4.01 -10.52
C ASN A 441 13.63 3.44 -10.24
N THR A 442 14.05 3.54 -8.97
CA THR A 442 15.24 2.86 -8.45
C THR A 442 15.13 1.37 -8.71
N ARG A 443 16.19 0.76 -9.27
CA ARG A 443 16.19 -0.63 -9.67
C ARG A 443 17.58 -1.25 -9.70
N VAL A 444 17.61 -2.58 -9.67
CA VAL A 444 18.83 -3.36 -9.90
C VAL A 444 18.61 -4.32 -11.06
N VAL A 445 19.53 -4.33 -12.00
CA VAL A 445 19.56 -5.24 -13.14
C VAL A 445 20.49 -6.39 -12.80
N ILE A 446 19.99 -7.60 -12.82
CA ILE A 446 20.70 -8.84 -12.46
C ILE A 446 20.80 -9.71 -13.72
N PRO A 447 21.94 -9.70 -14.42
CA PRO A 447 22.14 -10.63 -15.54
C PRO A 447 22.41 -12.03 -15.00
N ILE A 448 21.81 -13.04 -15.61
CA ILE A 448 22.04 -14.45 -15.32
C ILE A 448 22.41 -15.14 -16.65
N THR A 449 23.60 -15.66 -16.75
CA THR A 449 24.06 -16.39 -17.96
C THR A 449 23.65 -17.85 -17.83
N THR A 450 22.90 -18.35 -18.80
CA THR A 450 22.33 -19.70 -18.82
C THR A 450 22.77 -20.44 -20.06
N HIS A 451 22.65 -21.76 -20.04
CA HIS A 451 22.91 -22.60 -21.22
C HIS A 451 21.80 -22.47 -22.27
N ASP A 452 20.54 -22.60 -21.83
CA ASP A 452 19.39 -22.77 -22.75
C ASP A 452 18.82 -21.42 -23.22
N PHE A 453 18.80 -20.40 -22.35
CA PHE A 453 18.17 -19.10 -22.61
C PHE A 453 19.16 -17.99 -23.00
N GLY A 454 20.48 -18.27 -22.99
CA GLY A 454 21.49 -17.22 -23.12
C GLY A 454 21.60 -16.35 -21.89
N THR A 455 21.73 -15.03 -22.04
CA THR A 455 21.74 -14.11 -20.91
C THR A 455 20.31 -13.60 -20.63
N VAL A 456 19.79 -13.93 -19.46
CA VAL A 456 18.50 -13.46 -18.95
C VAL A 456 18.75 -12.24 -18.05
N TYR A 457 17.89 -11.23 -18.10
CA TYR A 457 18.00 -10.07 -17.23
C TYR A 457 16.79 -10.03 -16.27
N LEU A 458 17.04 -10.25 -14.98
CA LEU A 458 16.04 -10.01 -13.95
C LEU A 458 16.23 -8.58 -13.42
N VAL A 459 15.22 -7.74 -13.54
CA VAL A 459 15.24 -6.35 -13.08
C VAL A 459 14.32 -6.23 -11.87
N ALA A 460 14.90 -6.03 -10.69
CA ALA A 460 14.14 -5.73 -9.48
C ALA A 460 13.93 -4.23 -9.38
N ILE A 461 12.66 -3.79 -9.28
CA ILE A 461 12.25 -2.39 -9.33
C ILE A 461 11.58 -2.03 -8.01
N GLY A 462 12.16 -1.08 -7.28
CA GLY A 462 11.58 -0.48 -6.09
C GLY A 462 10.45 0.48 -6.45
N ALA A 463 9.52 0.65 -5.52
CA ALA A 463 8.40 1.56 -5.72
C ALA A 463 8.12 2.39 -4.46
N MET A 464 7.06 3.17 -4.46
CA MET A 464 6.65 3.99 -3.32
C MET A 464 6.50 3.14 -2.05
N MET A 465 7.06 3.61 -0.96
CA MET A 465 7.15 2.95 0.36
C MET A 465 8.16 1.79 0.40
N VAL A 466 8.89 1.50 -0.71
CA VAL A 466 9.94 0.48 -0.82
C VAL A 466 11.19 1.10 -1.40
N GLY A 467 12.06 1.59 -0.55
CA GLY A 467 13.34 2.12 -1.00
C GLY A 467 14.45 1.08 -1.14
N SER A 468 14.28 -0.13 -0.61
CA SER A 468 15.40 -1.03 -0.42
C SER A 468 15.20 -2.38 -1.10
N ILE A 469 15.93 -2.57 -2.18
CA ILE A 469 16.21 -3.87 -2.78
C ILE A 469 17.46 -4.40 -2.10
N VAL A 470 17.43 -5.62 -1.61
CA VAL A 470 18.58 -6.26 -0.98
C VAL A 470 18.94 -7.51 -1.78
N MET A 471 20.18 -7.57 -2.24
CA MET A 471 20.72 -8.74 -2.94
C MET A 471 21.33 -9.70 -1.92
N THR A 472 20.96 -10.98 -2.00
CA THR A 472 21.57 -12.07 -1.22
C THR A 472 22.53 -12.89 -2.07
N ALA A 473 22.27 -12.99 -3.37
CA ALA A 473 23.16 -13.64 -4.32
C ALA A 473 24.36 -12.75 -4.69
N GLN A 474 25.50 -13.38 -4.94
CA GLN A 474 26.75 -12.70 -5.30
C GLN A 474 27.08 -12.86 -6.78
N GLN A 475 27.83 -11.90 -7.32
CA GLN A 475 28.40 -12.01 -8.67
C GLN A 475 29.29 -13.25 -8.78
N GLY A 476 29.12 -14.02 -9.86
CA GLY A 476 29.84 -15.27 -10.11
C GLY A 476 29.25 -16.49 -9.42
N GLN A 477 28.22 -16.33 -8.60
CA GLN A 477 27.53 -17.44 -7.95
C GLN A 477 26.77 -18.27 -8.98
N HIS A 478 26.94 -19.59 -8.92
CA HIS A 478 26.07 -20.54 -9.60
C HIS A 478 24.78 -20.66 -8.84
N VAL A 479 23.67 -20.47 -9.51
CA VAL A 479 22.31 -20.57 -8.96
C VAL A 479 21.51 -21.63 -9.71
N GLN A 480 20.70 -22.35 -8.96
CA GLN A 480 19.66 -23.22 -9.49
C GLN A 480 18.30 -22.50 -9.44
N ARG A 481 17.35 -22.94 -10.23
CA ARG A 481 15.97 -22.45 -10.14
C ARG A 481 15.46 -22.56 -8.70
N ASN A 482 14.72 -21.57 -8.24
CA ASN A 482 14.27 -21.39 -6.86
C ASN A 482 15.35 -20.99 -5.85
N ASP A 483 16.63 -20.86 -6.19
CA ASP A 483 17.61 -20.25 -5.29
C ASP A 483 17.27 -18.77 -5.05
N GLU A 484 17.40 -18.31 -3.80
CA GLU A 484 17.13 -16.92 -3.43
C GLU A 484 18.17 -15.98 -4.06
N LEU A 485 17.72 -14.94 -4.74
CA LEU A 485 18.55 -13.87 -5.29
C LEU A 485 18.53 -12.61 -4.43
N GLY A 486 17.44 -12.36 -3.72
CA GLY A 486 17.29 -11.17 -2.90
C GLY A 486 15.87 -10.98 -2.38
N TYR A 487 15.63 -9.80 -1.82
CA TYR A 487 14.31 -9.45 -1.27
C TYR A 487 14.05 -7.94 -1.32
N PHE A 488 12.77 -7.59 -1.18
CA PHE A 488 12.32 -6.21 -1.01
C PHE A 488 11.94 -5.96 0.45
N LYS A 489 12.32 -4.82 1.00
CA LYS A 489 11.73 -4.30 2.24
C LYS A 489 10.36 -3.69 1.93
N PHE A 490 9.57 -3.37 2.97
CA PHE A 490 8.14 -3.02 2.86
C PHE A 490 7.78 -2.03 1.74
N GLY A 491 6.71 -2.36 1.01
CA GLY A 491 5.97 -1.56 0.03
C GLY A 491 5.65 -2.31 -1.27
N GLY A 492 5.22 -1.60 -2.33
CA GLY A 492 4.98 -2.20 -3.65
C GLY A 492 6.29 -2.49 -4.38
N SER A 493 6.39 -3.60 -5.07
CA SER A 493 7.58 -3.99 -5.83
C SER A 493 7.20 -4.70 -7.13
N THR A 494 8.10 -4.66 -8.08
CA THR A 494 7.93 -5.35 -9.37
C THR A 494 9.25 -5.95 -9.80
N LEU A 495 9.17 -7.13 -10.38
CA LEU A 495 10.28 -7.72 -11.13
C LEU A 495 9.92 -7.71 -12.61
N VAL A 496 10.90 -7.46 -13.46
CA VAL A 496 10.79 -7.64 -14.91
C VAL A 496 11.84 -8.63 -15.35
N LEU A 497 11.43 -9.72 -15.97
CA LEU A 497 12.31 -10.69 -16.55
C LEU A 497 12.35 -10.50 -18.07
N LEU A 498 13.54 -10.36 -18.63
CA LEU A 498 13.79 -10.23 -20.06
C LEU A 498 14.54 -11.47 -20.52
N VAL A 499 14.01 -12.12 -21.54
CA VAL A 499 14.61 -13.30 -22.17
C VAL A 499 14.64 -13.09 -23.68
N ASP A 500 15.62 -13.60 -24.36
CA ASP A 500 15.68 -13.58 -25.84
C ASP A 500 14.42 -14.26 -26.40
N ALA A 501 13.62 -13.51 -27.16
CA ALA A 501 12.35 -13.96 -27.72
C ALA A 501 12.54 -15.18 -28.68
N ALA A 502 13.71 -15.33 -29.30
CA ALA A 502 14.00 -16.47 -30.14
C ALA A 502 14.23 -17.75 -29.32
N ARG A 503 14.56 -17.61 -28.02
CA ARG A 503 14.96 -18.73 -27.14
C ARG A 503 13.88 -19.16 -26.16
N VAL A 504 12.78 -18.46 -26.04
CA VAL A 504 11.73 -18.76 -25.07
C VAL A 504 10.36 -18.91 -25.70
N GLN A 505 9.56 -19.82 -25.16
CA GLN A 505 8.15 -19.97 -25.43
C GLN A 505 7.42 -19.93 -24.09
N TRP A 506 6.56 -18.92 -23.89
CA TRP A 506 5.70 -18.81 -22.72
C TRP A 506 4.56 -19.82 -22.75
N ASP A 507 4.03 -20.18 -21.60
CA ASP A 507 2.82 -20.99 -21.48
C ASP A 507 1.61 -20.23 -22.03
N ASP A 508 0.75 -20.91 -22.79
CA ASP A 508 -0.38 -20.31 -23.51
C ASP A 508 -1.39 -19.64 -22.58
N ASP A 509 -1.64 -20.21 -21.38
CA ASP A 509 -2.56 -19.63 -20.39
C ASP A 509 -2.13 -18.25 -19.92
N LEU A 510 -0.81 -18.03 -19.77
CA LEU A 510 -0.26 -16.72 -19.37
C LEU A 510 -0.40 -15.68 -20.48
N LEU A 511 -0.21 -16.09 -21.74
CA LEU A 511 -0.38 -15.22 -22.89
C LEU A 511 -1.85 -14.83 -23.09
N VAL A 512 -2.77 -15.79 -23.02
CA VAL A 512 -4.22 -15.57 -23.15
C VAL A 512 -4.71 -14.58 -22.11
N ASN A 513 -4.32 -14.74 -20.83
CA ASN A 513 -4.69 -13.82 -19.77
C ASN A 513 -4.12 -12.41 -20.02
N SER A 514 -2.85 -12.34 -20.42
CA SER A 514 -2.17 -11.07 -20.66
C SER A 514 -2.78 -10.30 -21.85
N ASP A 515 -3.20 -10.99 -22.90
CA ASP A 515 -3.92 -10.39 -24.03
C ASP A 515 -5.30 -9.86 -23.62
N ALA A 516 -5.97 -10.55 -22.69
CA ALA A 516 -7.21 -10.08 -22.07
C ALA A 516 -6.96 -8.99 -21.02
N CYS A 517 -5.69 -8.56 -20.79
CA CYS A 517 -5.28 -7.64 -19.73
C CYS A 517 -5.68 -8.12 -18.31
N ILE A 518 -5.71 -9.41 -18.07
CA ILE A 518 -5.95 -10.06 -16.78
C ILE A 518 -4.58 -10.48 -16.23
N GLU A 519 -4.26 -10.06 -15.01
CA GLU A 519 -3.06 -10.54 -14.32
C GLU A 519 -3.27 -11.98 -13.83
N THR A 520 -2.24 -12.81 -13.89
CA THR A 520 -2.28 -14.20 -13.42
C THR A 520 -1.55 -14.32 -12.09
N LEU A 521 -2.23 -14.79 -11.03
CA LEU A 521 -1.61 -15.09 -9.76
C LEU A 521 -0.77 -16.35 -9.89
N VAL A 522 0.53 -16.22 -9.67
CA VAL A 522 1.50 -17.29 -9.74
C VAL A 522 2.35 -17.33 -8.47
N ARG A 523 2.95 -18.49 -8.19
CA ARG A 523 3.84 -18.71 -7.05
C ARG A 523 5.23 -19.08 -7.53
N VAL A 524 6.25 -18.82 -6.69
CA VAL A 524 7.64 -19.25 -6.91
C VAL A 524 7.67 -20.71 -7.33
N GLY A 525 8.50 -21.04 -8.33
CA GLY A 525 8.69 -22.40 -8.81
C GLY A 525 7.68 -22.90 -9.84
N MET A 526 6.55 -22.19 -10.05
CA MET A 526 5.59 -22.53 -11.11
C MET A 526 6.22 -22.33 -12.50
N ARG A 527 5.94 -23.22 -13.44
CA ARG A 527 6.39 -23.09 -14.82
C ARG A 527 5.79 -21.85 -15.48
N MET A 528 6.65 -21.11 -16.19
CA MET A 528 6.28 -19.95 -16.99
C MET A 528 6.42 -20.21 -18.49
N GLY A 529 7.27 -21.14 -18.87
CA GLY A 529 7.56 -21.50 -20.25
C GLY A 529 8.80 -22.37 -20.38
N HIS A 530 9.20 -22.62 -21.61
CA HIS A 530 10.35 -23.46 -21.95
C HIS A 530 11.29 -22.78 -22.92
N ALA A 531 12.53 -23.24 -22.95
CA ALA A 531 13.46 -22.90 -24.01
C ALA A 531 12.97 -23.45 -25.35
N ARG A 532 13.03 -22.62 -26.38
CA ARG A 532 12.81 -23.08 -27.77
C ARG A 532 14.02 -23.89 -28.23
N THR A 533 13.77 -25.03 -28.82
CA THR A 533 14.83 -25.78 -29.54
C THR A 533 15.22 -24.94 -30.76
N LEU A 534 16.37 -24.29 -30.72
CA LEU A 534 16.89 -23.64 -31.91
C LEU A 534 17.20 -24.75 -32.94
N PRO A 535 16.79 -24.61 -34.21
CA PRO A 535 17.24 -25.55 -35.23
C PRO A 535 18.78 -25.50 -35.25
N ASP A 536 19.38 -26.67 -35.11
CA ASP A 536 20.83 -26.81 -35.22
C ASP A 536 21.31 -26.01 -36.42
N SER A 537 22.26 -25.10 -36.21
CA SER A 537 22.94 -24.41 -37.31
C SER A 537 23.48 -25.50 -38.25
N VAL A 538 22.85 -25.58 -39.43
CA VAL A 538 23.24 -26.53 -40.48
C VAL A 538 24.74 -26.38 -40.63
N GLY A 539 25.48 -27.48 -40.26
CA GLY A 539 26.90 -27.51 -40.32
C GLY A 539 27.34 -27.09 -41.73
N GLU A 540 28.27 -26.16 -41.81
CA GLU A 540 28.99 -25.87 -43.06
C GLU A 540 29.55 -27.18 -43.59
N GLU A 541 28.86 -27.78 -44.57
CA GLU A 541 29.43 -28.82 -45.40
C GLU A 541 30.68 -28.25 -46.06
N THR A 542 31.83 -28.55 -45.48
CA THR A 542 33.10 -28.40 -46.14
C THR A 542 33.10 -29.28 -47.41
N ARG A 543 32.79 -28.66 -48.56
CA ARG A 543 33.00 -29.28 -49.83
C ARG A 543 34.49 -29.59 -49.98
N PRO A 544 34.89 -30.84 -50.20
CA PRO A 544 36.26 -31.16 -50.57
C PRO A 544 36.54 -30.62 -51.97
N ARG A 545 37.71 -30.04 -52.14
CA ARG A 545 38.27 -29.62 -53.45
C ARG A 545 38.67 -30.84 -54.34
#